data_b56b0913743251b599aa708a1caf1e98
#
_entry.id   b56b0913743251b599aa708a1caf1e98
#
_cell.length_a   1.000
_cell.length_b   1.000
_cell.length_c   1.000
_cell.angle_alpha   90.00
_cell.angle_beta   90.00
_cell.angle_gamma   90.00
#
_symmetry.space_group_name_H-M   'P 1'
#
loop_
_entity.id
_entity.type
_entity.pdbx_description
1 polymer ?
#
loop_
_entity_poly.entity_id
_entity_poly.type
_entity_poly.pdbx_seq_one_letter_code
_entity_poly.pdbx_strand_id
1 'polypeptide(L)'
;MKVFNRPGYLHQHTMGMDVEGREHFVVVIKGSFDFPARSGAVAEASATHVPLVAADEATGEPGFSATRWETDFAFRKPMCDVVVQGAAYAPEGRRAERVQVGLRVGGWQKSFHVVGQREWRVMGPSVRATDPYPFERQEFGYDTAFGGVDRLNPDDPTPPAFMSNPHGLGFASFRNQAKLSGQPLPLTEEVGAPVTSPYEDYRPMALGPIWRGREDRLRYGGTYDQDWQDNVFPFLPSDFDERYYQQVGEDQQIAKPERSLDVVLLNLTPSGREAFRLPDPALPVRLFREWETACNEVIYPDTLIFDTEARQLSMTWRVDVPIKRSVTEFTECWIGRPRGGLIRAKEAGKSYMSLAASE
;
A
#
# COMPACT_ATOMS: atom_id res chain seq x y z
N MET A 1 26.48 -8.75 -8.45
CA MET A 1 25.75 -8.36 -9.68
C MET A 1 26.07 -6.89 -10.00
N LYS A 2 26.36 -6.54 -11.26
CA LYS A 2 26.50 -5.13 -11.71
C LYS A 2 25.11 -4.59 -12.07
N VAL A 3 24.81 -3.35 -11.68
CA VAL A 3 23.53 -2.72 -12.03
C VAL A 3 23.79 -1.46 -12.86
N PHE A 4 23.13 -1.38 -14.01
CA PHE A 4 23.07 -0.20 -14.85
C PHE A 4 21.67 0.39 -14.71
N ASN A 5 21.57 1.48 -13.97
CA ASN A 5 20.32 2.13 -13.61
C ASN A 5 20.26 3.52 -14.25
N ARG A 6 19.69 3.60 -15.45
CA ARG A 6 19.62 4.86 -16.20
C ARG A 6 18.67 5.89 -15.59
N PRO A 7 17.48 5.51 -15.09
CA PRO A 7 16.59 6.49 -14.45
C PRO A 7 17.06 6.96 -13.09
N GLY A 8 18.04 6.30 -12.46
CA GLY A 8 18.53 6.65 -11.11
C GLY A 8 17.59 6.20 -9.98
N TYR A 9 16.60 5.35 -10.25
CA TYR A 9 15.68 4.86 -9.23
C TYR A 9 16.36 3.99 -8.17
N LEU A 10 15.83 3.98 -6.96
CA LEU A 10 16.30 3.06 -5.94
C LEU A 10 15.97 1.62 -6.33
N HIS A 11 16.87 0.71 -6.03
CA HIS A 11 16.66 -0.70 -6.32
C HIS A 11 17.37 -1.57 -5.31
N GLN A 12 16.76 -2.70 -5.03
CA GLN A 12 17.37 -3.79 -4.27
C GLN A 12 16.87 -5.12 -4.82
N HIS A 13 17.40 -6.22 -4.30
CA HIS A 13 16.94 -7.55 -4.65
C HIS A 13 16.66 -8.38 -3.39
N THR A 14 15.77 -9.33 -3.55
CA THR A 14 15.41 -10.33 -2.56
C THR A 14 15.21 -11.68 -3.24
N MET A 15 14.89 -12.68 -2.49
CA MET A 15 14.46 -13.98 -2.98
C MET A 15 13.00 -14.20 -2.62
N GLY A 16 12.28 -14.89 -3.48
CA GLY A 16 10.93 -15.37 -3.25
C GLY A 16 10.81 -16.82 -3.66
N MET A 17 9.69 -17.45 -3.32
CA MET A 17 9.37 -18.81 -3.68
C MET A 17 7.96 -18.86 -4.26
N ASP A 18 7.79 -19.58 -5.37
CA ASP A 18 6.48 -19.85 -5.92
C ASP A 18 5.82 -21.08 -5.25
N VAL A 19 4.56 -21.33 -5.58
CA VAL A 19 3.78 -22.46 -5.01
C VAL A 19 4.31 -23.83 -5.44
N GLU A 20 5.08 -23.90 -6.52
CA GLU A 20 5.77 -25.11 -6.96
C GLU A 20 7.09 -25.34 -6.23
N GLY A 21 7.44 -24.47 -5.28
CA GLY A 21 8.67 -24.56 -4.48
C GLY A 21 9.93 -24.11 -5.21
N ARG A 22 9.80 -23.37 -6.33
CA ARG A 22 10.95 -22.84 -7.06
C ARG A 22 11.37 -21.49 -6.47
N GLU A 23 12.66 -21.33 -6.22
CA GLU A 23 13.23 -20.07 -5.79
C GLU A 23 13.34 -19.09 -6.96
N HIS A 24 13.01 -17.83 -6.70
CA HIS A 24 13.11 -16.73 -7.64
C HIS A 24 14.00 -15.62 -7.11
N PHE A 25 14.78 -15.06 -8.01
CA PHE A 25 15.49 -13.80 -7.77
C PHE A 25 14.55 -12.64 -8.12
N VAL A 26 14.29 -11.77 -7.15
CA VAL A 26 13.35 -10.66 -7.27
C VAL A 26 14.12 -9.34 -7.22
N VAL A 27 13.98 -8.52 -8.26
CA VAL A 27 14.50 -7.14 -8.25
C VAL A 27 13.35 -6.19 -7.99
N VAL A 28 13.47 -5.41 -6.92
CA VAL A 28 12.51 -4.36 -6.53
C VAL A 28 13.10 -3.01 -6.91
N ILE A 29 12.32 -2.20 -7.61
CA ILE A 29 12.72 -0.89 -8.10
C ILE A 29 11.70 0.13 -7.64
N LYS A 30 12.13 1.28 -7.09
CA LYS A 30 11.23 2.34 -6.60
C LYS A 30 11.69 3.70 -7.10
N GLY A 31 10.79 4.40 -7.76
CA GLY A 31 10.96 5.79 -8.20
C GLY A 31 9.98 6.71 -7.51
N SER A 32 10.41 7.92 -7.17
CA SER A 32 9.54 8.96 -6.60
C SER A 32 9.42 10.13 -7.58
N PHE A 33 8.23 10.76 -7.59
CA PHE A 33 7.85 11.80 -8.53
C PHE A 33 7.08 12.90 -7.79
N ASP A 34 7.43 14.14 -8.03
CA ASP A 34 6.79 15.27 -7.38
C ASP A 34 5.46 15.60 -8.08
N PHE A 35 4.44 15.97 -7.30
CA PHE A 35 3.20 16.48 -7.85
C PHE A 35 3.48 17.78 -8.58
N PRO A 36 3.06 17.93 -9.84
CA PRO A 36 3.37 19.12 -10.62
C PRO A 36 2.60 20.34 -10.07
N ALA A 37 3.20 21.49 -10.17
CA ALA A 37 2.53 22.76 -9.82
C ALA A 37 1.39 23.11 -10.79
N ARG A 38 1.49 22.67 -12.06
CA ARG A 38 0.48 22.92 -13.10
C ARG A 38 -0.51 21.76 -13.15
N SER A 39 -1.78 22.07 -12.97
CA SER A 39 -2.87 21.08 -13.12
C SER A 39 -2.84 20.41 -14.50
N GLY A 40 -3.00 19.09 -14.54
CA GLY A 40 -3.00 18.27 -15.75
C GLY A 40 -1.60 17.95 -16.30
N ALA A 41 -0.53 18.49 -15.71
CA ALA A 41 0.83 18.14 -16.12
C ALA A 41 1.20 16.72 -15.64
N VAL A 42 2.26 16.16 -16.19
CA VAL A 42 2.81 14.87 -15.78
C VAL A 42 3.68 15.10 -14.55
N ALA A 43 3.60 14.19 -13.56
CA ALA A 43 4.49 14.20 -12.40
C ALA A 43 5.94 13.95 -12.86
N GLU A 44 6.88 14.71 -12.32
CA GLU A 44 8.30 14.69 -12.72
C GLU A 44 9.12 13.93 -11.68
N ALA A 45 10.20 13.29 -12.10
CA ALA A 45 11.06 12.55 -11.18
C ALA A 45 11.63 13.48 -10.10
N SER A 46 11.48 13.06 -8.85
CA SER A 46 11.99 13.81 -7.70
C SER A 46 13.51 13.78 -7.67
N ALA A 47 14.11 14.86 -7.16
CA ALA A 47 15.56 14.94 -6.97
C ALA A 47 16.07 13.90 -5.94
N THR A 48 15.21 13.51 -4.99
CA THR A 48 15.48 12.50 -3.98
C THR A 48 14.34 11.50 -3.94
N HIS A 49 14.67 10.22 -4.05
CA HIS A 49 13.70 9.14 -3.99
C HIS A 49 13.45 8.68 -2.55
N VAL A 50 12.18 8.35 -2.24
CA VAL A 50 11.80 7.73 -0.96
C VAL A 50 12.47 6.36 -0.85
N PRO A 51 13.13 6.05 0.27
CA PRO A 51 13.77 4.76 0.49
C PRO A 51 12.83 3.56 0.30
N LEU A 52 13.40 2.41 -0.03
CA LEU A 52 12.70 1.13 0.00
C LEU A 52 12.38 0.77 1.46
N VAL A 53 11.14 0.38 1.71
CA VAL A 53 10.69 -0.10 3.02
C VAL A 53 11.12 -1.55 3.19
N ALA A 54 12.04 -1.80 4.12
CA ALA A 54 12.62 -3.13 4.33
C ALA A 54 11.71 -4.08 5.13
N ALA A 55 10.93 -3.54 6.06
CA ALA A 55 10.02 -4.29 6.93
C ALA A 55 8.72 -3.52 7.15
N ASP A 56 7.65 -4.23 7.49
CA ASP A 56 6.37 -3.59 7.82
C ASP A 56 6.52 -2.64 9.00
N GLU A 57 5.95 -1.45 8.89
CA GLU A 57 5.90 -0.44 9.94
C GLU A 57 4.45 -0.21 10.38
N ALA A 58 4.22 -0.17 11.69
CA ALA A 58 2.92 0.09 12.27
C ALA A 58 2.73 1.59 12.61
N THR A 59 1.49 2.04 12.75
CA THR A 59 1.17 3.42 13.19
C THR A 59 1.47 3.63 14.68
N GLY A 60 1.58 2.55 15.45
CA GLY A 60 1.88 2.50 16.88
C GLY A 60 2.57 1.20 17.25
N GLU A 61 2.12 0.53 18.30
CA GLU A 61 2.70 -0.74 18.73
C GLU A 61 2.43 -1.85 17.70
N PRO A 62 3.46 -2.56 17.20
CA PRO A 62 3.30 -3.65 16.24
C PRO A 62 2.36 -4.75 16.75
N GLY A 63 1.42 -5.18 15.92
CA GLY A 63 0.39 -6.16 16.25
C GLY A 63 -0.84 -5.59 16.96
N PHE A 64 -0.79 -4.34 17.46
CA PHE A 64 -1.87 -3.66 18.16
C PHE A 64 -2.33 -2.37 17.46
N SER A 65 -1.71 -2.00 16.37
CA SER A 65 -2.02 -0.80 15.57
C SER A 65 -2.06 -1.11 14.08
N ALA A 66 -2.64 -0.21 13.30
CA ALA A 66 -2.75 -0.38 11.87
C ALA A 66 -1.37 -0.36 11.18
N THR A 67 -1.30 -0.96 10.00
CA THR A 67 -0.11 -0.89 9.14
C THR A 67 0.01 0.50 8.55
N ARG A 68 1.16 1.14 8.76
CA ARG A 68 1.51 2.42 8.13
C ARG A 68 2.19 2.22 6.79
N TRP A 69 3.21 1.39 6.76
CA TRP A 69 3.97 1.00 5.59
C TRP A 69 4.12 -0.51 5.54
N GLU A 70 3.91 -1.09 4.39
CA GLU A 70 4.26 -2.48 4.16
C GLU A 70 5.57 -2.56 3.39
N THR A 71 6.33 -3.64 3.63
CA THR A 71 7.60 -3.88 2.94
C THR A 71 7.46 -3.84 1.42
N ASP A 72 8.41 -3.20 0.76
CA ASP A 72 8.50 -3.21 -0.70
C ASP A 72 8.98 -4.58 -1.26
N PHE A 73 9.41 -5.52 -0.40
CA PHE A 73 10.02 -6.80 -0.79
C PHE A 73 9.03 -7.96 -0.92
N ALA A 74 7.80 -7.69 -1.33
CA ALA A 74 6.88 -8.75 -1.74
C ALA A 74 7.44 -9.55 -2.93
N PHE A 75 7.15 -10.85 -3.01
CA PHE A 75 7.59 -11.70 -4.11
C PHE A 75 6.97 -11.25 -5.44
N ARG A 76 5.67 -11.23 -5.52
CA ARG A 76 4.92 -10.88 -6.72
C ARG A 76 3.56 -10.28 -6.35
N LYS A 77 3.12 -9.27 -7.09
CA LYS A 77 1.78 -8.71 -6.95
C LYS A 77 1.04 -8.83 -8.28
N PRO A 78 -0.11 -9.53 -8.34
CA PRO A 78 -0.89 -9.66 -9.56
C PRO A 78 -1.52 -8.34 -10.02
N MET A 79 -1.93 -7.48 -9.08
CA MET A 79 -2.55 -6.17 -9.33
C MET A 79 -1.62 -5.03 -8.90
N CYS A 80 -2.07 -3.79 -9.12
CA CYS A 80 -1.40 -2.60 -8.62
C CYS A 80 -2.17 -2.03 -7.42
N ASP A 81 -1.51 -1.96 -6.28
CA ASP A 81 -2.02 -1.34 -5.07
C ASP A 81 -2.01 0.19 -5.17
N VAL A 82 -3.10 0.83 -4.75
CA VAL A 82 -3.22 2.29 -4.68
C VAL A 82 -3.32 2.70 -3.21
N VAL A 83 -2.30 3.39 -2.71
CA VAL A 83 -2.17 3.81 -1.30
C VAL A 83 -2.10 5.32 -1.21
N VAL A 84 -2.75 5.90 -0.20
CA VAL A 84 -2.59 7.31 0.17
C VAL A 84 -2.10 7.40 1.61
N GLN A 85 -1.06 8.21 1.80
CA GLN A 85 -0.60 8.67 3.10
C GLN A 85 -0.87 10.17 3.17
N GLY A 86 -1.54 10.63 4.23
CA GLY A 86 -1.84 12.05 4.38
C GLY A 86 -3.06 12.33 5.24
N ALA A 87 -3.67 13.48 5.00
CA ALA A 87 -4.80 13.98 5.76
C ALA A 87 -5.90 14.54 4.87
N ALA A 88 -7.10 14.67 5.45
CA ALA A 88 -8.18 15.44 4.88
C ALA A 88 -8.01 16.93 5.19
N TYR A 89 -8.29 17.78 4.23
CA TYR A 89 -8.27 19.23 4.37
C TYR A 89 -9.65 19.82 4.14
N ALA A 90 -10.11 20.63 5.06
CA ALA A 90 -11.36 21.35 4.91
C ALA A 90 -11.29 22.34 3.74
N PRO A 91 -12.35 22.45 2.91
CA PRO A 91 -12.35 23.34 1.76
C PRO A 91 -12.13 24.81 2.15
N GLU A 92 -11.38 25.54 1.32
CA GLU A 92 -11.12 26.97 1.46
C GLU A 92 -10.47 27.37 2.79
N GLY A 93 -9.82 26.45 3.51
CA GLY A 93 -9.22 26.70 4.82
C GLY A 93 -10.23 27.00 5.93
N ARG A 94 -11.52 26.75 5.70
CA ARG A 94 -12.58 26.91 6.70
C ARG A 94 -12.78 25.61 7.44
N ARG A 95 -12.95 25.71 8.79
CA ARG A 95 -13.26 24.52 9.58
C ARG A 95 -14.55 23.87 9.13
N ALA A 96 -14.53 22.55 8.98
CA ALA A 96 -15.68 21.74 8.63
C ALA A 96 -15.82 20.55 9.59
N GLU A 97 -17.04 20.15 9.87
CA GLU A 97 -17.34 18.98 10.71
C GLU A 97 -17.18 17.67 9.95
N ARG A 98 -17.32 17.74 8.63
CA ARG A 98 -17.24 16.59 7.71
C ARG A 98 -16.69 17.06 6.38
N VAL A 99 -15.75 16.29 5.82
CA VAL A 99 -15.11 16.56 4.52
C VAL A 99 -15.13 15.28 3.70
N GLN A 100 -15.66 15.33 2.49
CA GLN A 100 -15.52 14.23 1.56
C GLN A 100 -14.13 14.26 0.95
N VAL A 101 -13.38 13.19 1.12
CA VAL A 101 -12.08 12.96 0.46
C VAL A 101 -12.22 11.94 -0.66
N GLY A 102 -11.32 11.98 -1.62
CA GLY A 102 -11.32 11.00 -2.70
C GLY A 102 -10.05 11.00 -3.53
N LEU A 103 -9.77 9.85 -4.10
CA LEU A 103 -8.72 9.64 -5.08
C LEU A 103 -9.32 8.96 -6.32
N ARG A 104 -8.95 9.47 -7.50
CA ARG A 104 -9.21 8.82 -8.78
C ARG A 104 -7.88 8.57 -9.50
N VAL A 105 -7.71 7.36 -10.03
CA VAL A 105 -6.59 6.97 -10.89
C VAL A 105 -7.15 6.29 -12.14
N GLY A 106 -7.08 6.99 -13.26
CA GLY A 106 -7.72 6.53 -14.50
C GLY A 106 -9.23 6.34 -14.35
N GLY A 107 -9.70 5.10 -14.54
CA GLY A 107 -11.12 4.73 -14.39
C GLY A 107 -11.52 4.31 -12.97
N TRP A 108 -10.57 4.06 -12.08
CA TRP A 108 -10.84 3.70 -10.70
C TRP A 108 -10.97 4.93 -9.80
N GLN A 109 -11.85 4.84 -8.81
CA GLN A 109 -11.99 5.88 -7.79
C GLN A 109 -12.48 5.30 -6.45
N LYS A 110 -12.03 5.90 -5.35
CA LYS A 110 -12.53 5.66 -4.00
C LYS A 110 -12.73 6.98 -3.27
N SER A 111 -13.85 7.12 -2.56
CA SER A 111 -14.16 8.30 -1.77
C SER A 111 -14.93 7.93 -0.51
N PHE A 112 -14.76 8.74 0.53
CA PHE A 112 -15.47 8.58 1.81
C PHE A 112 -15.47 9.93 2.54
N HIS A 113 -16.20 10.00 3.67
CA HIS A 113 -16.17 11.16 4.53
C HIS A 113 -15.12 11.01 5.62
N VAL A 114 -14.34 12.06 5.84
CA VAL A 114 -13.57 12.28 7.07
C VAL A 114 -14.40 13.19 7.96
N VAL A 115 -14.61 12.78 9.21
CA VAL A 115 -15.48 13.42 10.17
C VAL A 115 -14.64 13.87 11.37
N GLY A 116 -14.96 15.00 11.94
CA GLY A 116 -14.28 15.50 13.13
C GLY A 116 -14.48 14.57 14.34
N GLN A 117 -13.68 14.77 15.36
CA GLN A 117 -13.71 13.94 16.57
C GLN A 117 -15.10 13.95 17.21
N ARG A 118 -15.57 12.76 17.62
CA ARG A 118 -16.83 12.52 18.29
C ARG A 118 -16.65 11.50 19.40
N GLU A 119 -17.59 11.47 20.34
CA GLU A 119 -17.62 10.51 21.42
C GLU A 119 -19.02 9.88 21.54
N TRP A 120 -19.08 8.63 21.98
CA TRP A 120 -20.33 8.00 22.35
C TRP A 120 -20.88 8.62 23.63
N ARG A 121 -22.19 8.85 23.69
CA ARG A 121 -22.94 9.22 24.90
C ARG A 121 -24.02 8.21 25.16
N VAL A 122 -24.06 7.68 26.38
CA VAL A 122 -25.10 6.80 26.87
C VAL A 122 -26.21 7.66 27.46
N MET A 123 -27.44 7.47 26.97
CA MET A 123 -28.65 8.20 27.41
C MET A 123 -29.73 7.20 27.74
N GLY A 124 -29.72 6.68 28.97
CA GLY A 124 -30.62 5.58 29.38
C GLY A 124 -30.34 4.32 28.53
N PRO A 125 -31.35 3.79 27.82
CA PRO A 125 -31.17 2.60 26.99
C PRO A 125 -30.57 2.90 25.62
N SER A 126 -30.35 4.16 25.26
CA SER A 126 -29.85 4.54 23.94
C SER A 126 -28.38 5.03 24.00
N VAL A 127 -27.67 4.83 22.90
CA VAL A 127 -26.33 5.36 22.67
C VAL A 127 -26.41 6.32 21.48
N ARG A 128 -25.77 7.47 21.56
CA ARG A 128 -25.73 8.46 20.50
C ARG A 128 -24.31 9.01 20.35
N ALA A 129 -23.96 9.40 19.13
CA ALA A 129 -22.76 10.19 18.87
C ALA A 129 -22.95 11.65 19.31
N THR A 130 -21.89 12.29 19.79
CA THR A 130 -21.84 13.75 19.89
C THR A 130 -21.75 14.38 18.51
N ASP A 131 -22.01 15.70 18.42
CA ASP A 131 -21.72 16.46 17.21
C ASP A 131 -20.20 16.45 16.93
N PRO A 132 -19.78 16.44 15.67
CA PRO A 132 -18.36 16.45 15.30
C PRO A 132 -17.69 17.77 15.65
N TYR A 133 -16.45 17.72 16.13
CA TYR A 133 -15.63 18.91 16.27
C TYR A 133 -15.13 19.38 14.89
N PRO A 134 -15.33 20.67 14.52
CA PRO A 134 -14.86 21.20 13.27
C PRO A 134 -13.33 21.19 13.18
N PHE A 135 -12.77 20.75 12.06
CA PHE A 135 -11.34 20.65 11.78
C PHE A 135 -10.96 21.40 10.50
N GLU A 136 -9.71 21.82 10.40
CA GLU A 136 -9.06 22.32 9.17
C GLU A 136 -8.29 21.21 8.48
N ARG A 137 -7.59 20.37 9.27
CA ARG A 137 -6.84 19.19 8.85
C ARG A 137 -7.15 18.03 9.80
N GLN A 138 -7.41 16.85 9.26
CA GLN A 138 -7.66 15.64 10.04
C GLN A 138 -6.97 14.45 9.37
N GLU A 139 -6.07 13.79 10.08
CA GLU A 139 -5.48 12.53 9.65
C GLU A 139 -6.52 11.42 9.66
N PHE A 140 -6.34 10.44 8.78
CA PHE A 140 -7.19 9.26 8.68
C PHE A 140 -6.37 8.03 8.31
N GLY A 141 -6.81 6.87 8.78
CA GLY A 141 -6.21 5.57 8.53
C GLY A 141 -7.12 4.45 9.02
N TYR A 142 -6.67 3.21 8.95
CA TYR A 142 -7.43 2.10 9.50
C TYR A 142 -7.49 2.11 11.03
N ASP A 143 -6.54 2.73 11.70
CA ASP A 143 -6.54 2.98 13.15
C ASP A 143 -7.62 3.98 13.60
N THR A 144 -8.07 4.83 12.71
CA THR A 144 -9.14 5.81 12.96
C THR A 144 -10.45 5.49 12.23
N ALA A 145 -10.51 4.41 11.46
CA ALA A 145 -11.71 3.90 10.81
C ALA A 145 -12.54 3.05 11.77
N PHE A 146 -13.80 2.76 11.40
CA PHE A 146 -14.67 1.91 12.22
C PHE A 146 -14.04 0.55 12.49
N GLY A 147 -14.15 0.09 13.74
CA GLY A 147 -13.60 -1.17 14.20
C GLY A 147 -13.11 -1.11 15.63
N GLY A 148 -12.11 -1.93 15.93
CA GLY A 148 -11.46 -2.01 17.23
C GLY A 148 -11.78 -3.27 18.02
N VAL A 149 -11.24 -3.30 19.24
CA VAL A 149 -11.47 -4.33 20.25
C VAL A 149 -12.16 -3.68 21.43
N ASP A 150 -13.27 -4.26 21.88
CA ASP A 150 -14.01 -3.78 23.05
C ASP A 150 -13.28 -4.16 24.35
N ARG A 151 -12.41 -3.28 24.81
CA ARG A 151 -11.64 -3.41 26.06
C ARG A 151 -12.25 -2.66 27.23
N LEU A 152 -13.55 -2.34 27.17
CA LEU A 152 -14.24 -1.62 28.24
C LEU A 152 -14.43 -2.47 29.50
N ASN A 153 -14.36 -3.79 29.37
CA ASN A 153 -14.25 -4.70 30.51
C ASN A 153 -12.81 -5.23 30.60
N PRO A 154 -11.97 -4.73 31.55
CA PRO A 154 -10.60 -5.17 31.69
C PRO A 154 -10.45 -6.62 32.17
N ASP A 155 -11.52 -7.18 32.79
CA ASP A 155 -11.53 -8.56 33.30
C ASP A 155 -11.97 -9.59 32.24
N ASP A 156 -12.30 -9.15 31.01
CA ASP A 156 -12.66 -10.05 29.93
C ASP A 156 -11.38 -10.62 29.27
N PRO A 157 -11.11 -11.93 29.42
CA PRO A 157 -9.92 -12.56 28.85
C PRO A 157 -9.98 -12.68 27.32
N THR A 158 -11.19 -12.53 26.73
CA THR A 158 -11.44 -12.65 25.28
C THR A 158 -12.36 -11.51 24.82
N PRO A 159 -11.85 -10.27 24.82
CA PRO A 159 -12.65 -9.12 24.46
C PRO A 159 -13.14 -9.22 23.01
N PRO A 160 -14.42 -8.90 22.75
CA PRO A 160 -14.95 -8.90 21.41
C PRO A 160 -14.18 -7.93 20.50
N ALA A 161 -13.93 -8.36 19.24
CA ALA A 161 -13.23 -7.57 18.26
C ALA A 161 -14.02 -7.51 16.95
N PHE A 162 -13.93 -6.38 16.28
CA PHE A 162 -14.44 -6.22 14.91
C PHE A 162 -13.37 -6.72 13.93
N MET A 163 -13.48 -7.96 13.51
CA MET A 163 -12.41 -8.66 12.76
C MET A 163 -12.08 -8.04 11.41
N SER A 164 -13.04 -7.36 10.78
CA SER A 164 -12.78 -6.62 9.53
C SER A 164 -11.83 -5.42 9.71
N ASN A 165 -11.68 -4.90 10.95
CA ASN A 165 -10.69 -3.89 11.32
C ASN A 165 -10.43 -3.89 12.83
N PRO A 166 -9.65 -4.82 13.38
CA PRO A 166 -9.43 -4.92 14.82
C PRO A 166 -8.59 -3.77 15.42
N HIS A 167 -7.96 -2.97 14.57
CA HIS A 167 -7.15 -1.81 14.97
C HIS A 167 -7.91 -0.47 14.95
N GLY A 168 -9.20 -0.49 14.59
CA GLY A 168 -10.03 0.69 14.44
C GLY A 168 -10.63 1.22 15.73
N LEU A 169 -11.62 2.11 15.59
CA LEU A 169 -12.33 2.79 16.66
C LEU A 169 -13.85 2.64 16.52
N GLY A 170 -14.55 2.79 17.63
CA GLY A 170 -16.01 3.00 17.65
C GLY A 170 -16.85 1.74 17.82
N PHE A 171 -16.29 0.55 17.60
CA PHE A 171 -16.96 -0.72 17.89
C PHE A 171 -17.04 -0.99 19.39
N ALA A 172 -18.17 -1.49 19.85
CA ALA A 172 -18.32 -2.04 21.19
C ALA A 172 -19.38 -3.14 21.24
N SER A 173 -19.26 -4.01 22.22
CA SER A 173 -20.27 -5.01 22.53
C SER A 173 -21.41 -4.39 23.33
N PHE A 174 -22.65 -4.81 23.06
CA PHE A 174 -23.81 -4.39 23.82
C PHE A 174 -23.67 -4.65 25.34
N ARG A 175 -22.91 -5.66 25.75
CA ARG A 175 -22.64 -5.99 27.16
C ARG A 175 -21.96 -4.84 27.92
N ASN A 176 -21.21 -4.00 27.24
CA ASN A 176 -20.42 -2.91 27.82
C ASN A 176 -21.06 -1.54 27.64
N GLN A 177 -22.34 -1.46 27.23
CA GLN A 177 -23.04 -0.20 26.93
C GLN A 177 -22.85 0.86 28.01
N ALA A 178 -22.98 0.50 29.30
CA ALA A 178 -22.89 1.45 30.42
C ALA A 178 -21.52 2.15 30.52
N LYS A 179 -20.47 1.58 29.94
CA LYS A 179 -19.07 2.10 29.97
C LYS A 179 -18.70 2.88 28.69
N LEU A 180 -19.63 3.06 27.76
CA LEU A 180 -19.38 3.61 26.44
C LEU A 180 -19.22 5.14 26.41
N SER A 181 -19.78 5.85 27.40
CA SER A 181 -19.68 7.31 27.43
C SER A 181 -18.24 7.79 27.43
N GLY A 182 -17.91 8.71 26.51
CA GLY A 182 -16.56 9.25 26.32
C GLY A 182 -15.65 8.40 25.44
N GLN A 183 -16.12 7.24 24.94
CA GLN A 183 -15.32 6.46 23.99
C GLN A 183 -15.37 7.10 22.59
N PRO A 184 -14.22 7.14 21.88
CA PRO A 184 -14.14 7.80 20.59
C PRO A 184 -14.93 7.04 19.50
N LEU A 185 -15.48 7.79 18.55
CA LEU A 185 -16.03 7.29 17.30
C LEU A 185 -14.98 7.31 16.19
N PRO A 186 -15.19 6.52 15.12
CA PRO A 186 -14.32 6.56 13.95
C PRO A 186 -14.34 7.96 13.30
N LEU A 187 -13.22 8.31 12.74
CA LEU A 187 -13.02 9.57 11.99
C LEU A 187 -13.34 9.41 10.50
N THR A 188 -13.70 8.21 10.04
CA THR A 188 -14.08 7.97 8.65
C THR A 188 -15.40 7.24 8.55
N GLU A 189 -16.17 7.59 7.51
CA GLU A 189 -17.48 7.01 7.23
C GLU A 189 -17.68 6.81 5.73
N GLU A 190 -18.37 5.75 5.35
CA GLU A 190 -18.79 5.57 3.97
C GLU A 190 -19.77 6.67 3.54
N VAL A 191 -19.72 7.10 2.28
CA VAL A 191 -20.66 8.11 1.76
C VAL A 191 -22.08 7.55 1.82
N GLY A 192 -22.96 8.23 2.57
CA GLY A 192 -24.36 7.82 2.75
C GLY A 192 -24.59 6.81 3.87
N ALA A 193 -23.56 6.32 4.56
CA ALA A 193 -23.67 5.39 5.69
C ALA A 193 -22.94 5.95 6.94
N PRO A 194 -23.49 6.95 7.61
CA PRO A 194 -22.88 7.53 8.81
C PRO A 194 -22.89 6.52 9.97
N VAL A 195 -21.85 6.53 10.78
CA VAL A 195 -21.75 5.69 11.98
C VAL A 195 -22.63 6.25 13.09
N THR A 196 -23.71 5.55 13.41
CA THR A 196 -24.72 5.97 14.39
C THR A 196 -24.89 5.01 15.55
N SER A 197 -24.32 3.81 15.47
CA SER A 197 -24.39 2.76 16.50
C SER A 197 -23.01 2.10 16.67
N PRO A 198 -22.57 1.78 17.90
CA PRO A 198 -21.34 1.00 18.10
C PRO A 198 -21.53 -0.51 17.88
N TYR A 199 -22.77 -0.95 17.65
CA TYR A 199 -23.17 -2.36 17.61
C TYR A 199 -23.49 -2.87 16.21
N GLU A 200 -23.51 -1.97 15.22
CA GLU A 200 -23.75 -2.31 13.82
C GLU A 200 -22.44 -2.50 13.07
N ASP A 201 -22.49 -3.21 11.96
CA ASP A 201 -21.37 -3.43 11.09
C ASP A 201 -21.27 -2.29 10.08
N TYR A 202 -20.16 -1.56 10.11
CA TYR A 202 -19.83 -0.53 9.13
C TYR A 202 -18.55 -0.90 8.40
N ARG A 203 -18.49 -0.53 7.13
CA ARG A 203 -17.29 -0.73 6.34
C ARG A 203 -16.17 0.21 6.82
N PRO A 204 -14.98 -0.32 7.20
CA PRO A 204 -13.85 0.52 7.55
C PRO A 204 -13.35 1.27 6.32
N MET A 205 -13.39 2.62 6.37
CA MET A 205 -13.01 3.46 5.24
C MET A 205 -11.64 4.07 5.46
N ALA A 206 -10.68 3.71 4.62
CA ALA A 206 -9.33 4.29 4.58
C ALA A 206 -8.73 4.12 3.17
N LEU A 207 -7.56 4.71 2.94
CA LEU A 207 -6.76 4.56 1.71
C LEU A 207 -5.35 4.01 2.01
N GLY A 208 -5.12 3.51 3.22
CA GLY A 208 -3.86 2.92 3.67
C GLY A 208 -3.76 1.41 3.41
N PRO A 209 -2.63 0.82 3.80
CA PRO A 209 -2.46 -0.63 3.80
C PRO A 209 -3.37 -1.31 4.82
N ILE A 210 -3.79 -2.53 4.52
CA ILE A 210 -4.53 -3.39 5.45
C ILE A 210 -3.57 -4.36 6.16
N TRP A 211 -3.90 -4.70 7.38
CA TRP A 211 -3.13 -5.68 8.16
C TRP A 211 -3.12 -7.06 7.47
N ARG A 212 -1.98 -7.77 7.52
CA ARG A 212 -1.80 -9.09 6.89
C ARG A 212 -2.74 -10.17 7.43
N GLY A 213 -3.14 -10.08 8.69
CA GLY A 213 -4.08 -11.00 9.33
C GLY A 213 -5.55 -10.65 9.14
N ARG A 214 -5.87 -9.63 8.34
CA ARG A 214 -7.25 -9.30 8.01
C ARG A 214 -7.85 -10.39 7.12
N GLU A 215 -9.09 -10.80 7.39
CA GLU A 215 -9.74 -11.96 6.79
C GLU A 215 -9.76 -11.92 5.25
N ASP A 216 -10.07 -10.76 4.67
CA ASP A 216 -10.12 -10.56 3.22
C ASP A 216 -8.77 -10.72 2.53
N ARG A 217 -7.65 -10.64 3.28
CA ARG A 217 -6.30 -10.91 2.81
C ARG A 217 -5.81 -12.30 3.24
N LEU A 218 -6.08 -12.66 4.49
CA LEU A 218 -5.62 -13.93 5.07
C LEU A 218 -6.15 -15.16 4.30
N ARG A 219 -7.35 -15.08 3.72
CA ARG A 219 -7.93 -16.14 2.88
C ARG A 219 -7.07 -16.55 1.69
N TYR A 220 -6.12 -15.69 1.29
CA TYR A 220 -5.14 -15.97 0.23
C TYR A 220 -3.83 -16.55 0.75
N GLY A 221 -3.64 -16.58 2.07
CA GLY A 221 -2.39 -17.01 2.70
C GLY A 221 -2.14 -18.52 2.63
N GLY A 222 -3.15 -19.31 2.26
CA GLY A 222 -3.07 -20.78 2.23
C GLY A 222 -3.33 -21.43 3.60
N THR A 223 -3.45 -22.75 3.60
CA THR A 223 -3.78 -23.58 4.76
C THR A 223 -2.53 -24.20 5.37
N TYR A 224 -2.20 -23.83 6.61
CA TYR A 224 -1.04 -24.31 7.38
C TYR A 224 -1.50 -25.27 8.48
N ASP A 225 -2.02 -26.43 8.08
CA ASP A 225 -2.49 -27.49 8.98
C ASP A 225 -1.44 -28.57 9.24
N GLN A 226 -1.85 -29.69 9.87
CA GLN A 226 -0.95 -30.80 10.16
C GLN A 226 -0.46 -31.49 8.87
N ASP A 227 -1.29 -31.58 7.85
CA ASP A 227 -0.89 -32.17 6.55
C ASP A 227 0.18 -31.33 5.87
N TRP A 228 0.01 -29.99 5.88
CA TRP A 228 1.06 -29.10 5.39
C TRP A 228 2.38 -29.29 6.18
N GLN A 229 2.31 -29.39 7.52
CA GLN A 229 3.49 -29.55 8.36
C GLN A 229 4.24 -30.85 8.08
N ASP A 230 3.52 -31.94 7.83
CA ASP A 230 4.09 -33.28 7.65
C ASP A 230 4.57 -33.51 6.20
N ASN A 231 3.91 -32.92 5.19
CA ASN A 231 4.09 -33.31 3.80
C ASN A 231 4.54 -32.16 2.86
N VAL A 232 4.36 -30.89 3.26
CA VAL A 232 4.61 -29.73 2.38
C VAL A 232 5.72 -28.82 2.91
N PHE A 233 5.85 -28.66 4.22
CA PHE A 233 6.91 -27.82 4.83
C PHE A 233 8.30 -28.20 4.29
N PRO A 234 9.16 -27.24 3.89
CA PRO A 234 9.11 -25.77 4.15
C PRO A 234 8.49 -24.94 3.00
N PHE A 235 7.79 -25.57 2.07
CA PHE A 235 7.22 -24.89 0.91
C PHE A 235 5.88 -24.22 1.24
N LEU A 236 5.40 -23.36 0.33
CA LEU A 236 4.09 -22.75 0.46
C LEU A 236 2.98 -23.81 0.35
N PRO A 237 1.84 -23.64 1.04
CA PRO A 237 0.67 -24.48 0.83
C PRO A 237 0.21 -24.44 -0.63
N SER A 238 -0.33 -25.55 -1.12
CA SER A 238 -0.81 -25.66 -2.50
C SER A 238 -1.98 -24.72 -2.85
N ASP A 239 -2.70 -24.25 -1.84
CA ASP A 239 -3.81 -23.29 -1.93
C ASP A 239 -3.38 -21.84 -1.67
N PHE A 240 -2.08 -21.57 -1.53
CA PHE A 240 -1.56 -20.22 -1.44
C PHE A 240 -1.82 -19.44 -2.74
N ASP A 241 -2.28 -18.20 -2.61
CA ASP A 241 -2.55 -17.31 -3.75
C ASP A 241 -1.73 -16.03 -3.63
N GLU A 242 -1.07 -15.62 -4.71
CA GLU A 242 -0.21 -14.42 -4.75
C GLU A 242 -0.95 -13.12 -4.40
N ARG A 243 -2.29 -13.10 -4.43
CA ARG A 243 -3.10 -11.98 -3.93
C ARG A 243 -2.84 -11.68 -2.44
N TYR A 244 -2.30 -12.61 -1.70
CA TYR A 244 -1.82 -12.37 -0.33
C TYR A 244 -0.76 -11.27 -0.24
N TYR A 245 0.02 -11.05 -1.31
CA TYR A 245 1.02 -9.99 -1.36
C TYR A 245 0.46 -8.59 -1.65
N GLN A 246 -0.83 -8.47 -2.00
CA GLN A 246 -1.49 -7.17 -2.12
C GLN A 246 -1.65 -6.54 -0.73
N GLN A 247 -1.21 -5.30 -0.58
CA GLN A 247 -1.23 -4.62 0.72
C GLN A 247 -2.53 -3.85 1.01
N VAL A 248 -3.44 -3.78 0.06
CA VAL A 248 -4.72 -3.06 0.18
C VAL A 248 -5.91 -3.97 -0.09
N GLY A 249 -7.11 -3.55 0.33
CA GLY A 249 -8.35 -4.26 -0.01
C GLY A 249 -8.61 -4.28 -1.52
N GLU A 250 -9.39 -5.24 -1.99
CA GLU A 250 -9.71 -5.41 -3.43
C GLU A 250 -10.31 -4.14 -4.05
N ASP A 251 -11.01 -3.34 -3.26
CA ASP A 251 -11.58 -2.05 -3.68
C ASP A 251 -10.53 -0.94 -3.92
N GLN A 252 -9.27 -1.22 -3.62
CA GLN A 252 -8.13 -0.32 -3.79
C GLN A 252 -7.06 -0.88 -4.74
N GLN A 253 -7.36 -1.98 -5.42
CA GLN A 253 -6.50 -2.60 -6.41
C GLN A 253 -6.95 -2.21 -7.82
N ILE A 254 -6.00 -1.91 -8.69
CA ILE A 254 -6.23 -1.63 -10.11
C ILE A 254 -5.38 -2.57 -10.98
N ALA A 255 -5.74 -2.73 -12.24
CA ALA A 255 -4.81 -3.35 -13.18
C ALA A 255 -3.50 -2.56 -13.25
N LYS A 256 -2.36 -3.25 -13.38
CA LYS A 256 -1.07 -2.58 -13.50
C LYS A 256 -1.12 -1.55 -14.62
N PRO A 257 -0.84 -0.26 -14.37
CA PRO A 257 -0.97 0.77 -15.37
C PRO A 257 0.09 0.59 -16.47
N GLU A 258 -0.36 0.35 -17.69
CA GLU A 258 0.52 0.20 -18.88
C GLU A 258 0.78 1.53 -19.58
N ARG A 259 0.09 2.59 -19.17
CA ARG A 259 0.21 3.95 -19.71
C ARG A 259 0.01 4.98 -18.60
N SER A 260 0.43 6.21 -18.89
CA SER A 260 0.12 7.34 -18.01
C SER A 260 -1.39 7.48 -17.82
N LEU A 261 -1.84 7.53 -16.56
CA LEU A 261 -3.23 7.69 -16.14
C LEU A 261 -3.44 9.05 -15.52
N ASP A 262 -4.65 9.58 -15.66
CA ASP A 262 -5.06 10.80 -14.96
C ASP A 262 -5.27 10.50 -13.48
N VAL A 263 -4.79 11.40 -12.64
CA VAL A 263 -4.95 11.36 -11.17
C VAL A 263 -5.73 12.58 -10.73
N VAL A 264 -6.70 12.40 -9.85
CA VAL A 264 -7.42 13.50 -9.18
C VAL A 264 -7.47 13.22 -7.69
N LEU A 265 -6.95 14.14 -6.90
CA LEU A 265 -7.06 14.19 -5.45
C LEU A 265 -8.16 15.20 -5.08
N LEU A 266 -9.07 14.81 -4.19
CA LEU A 266 -10.13 15.67 -3.66
C LEU A 266 -9.95 15.80 -2.14
N ASN A 267 -9.74 17.03 -1.68
CA ASN A 267 -9.59 17.39 -0.27
C ASN A 267 -8.51 16.58 0.49
N LEU A 268 -7.53 16.06 -0.23
CA LEU A 268 -6.35 15.34 0.29
C LEU A 268 -5.11 16.24 0.36
N THR A 269 -5.23 17.48 -0.09
CA THR A 269 -4.19 18.51 -0.05
C THR A 269 -4.83 19.86 0.32
N PRO A 270 -4.06 20.84 0.83
CA PRO A 270 -4.59 22.17 1.17
C PRO A 270 -5.26 22.90 0.00
N SER A 271 -4.91 22.59 -1.24
CA SER A 271 -5.52 23.17 -2.43
C SER A 271 -6.96 22.66 -2.70
N GLY A 272 -7.42 21.67 -1.95
CA GLY A 272 -8.74 21.05 -2.07
C GLY A 272 -8.86 20.10 -3.25
N ARG A 273 -8.45 20.51 -4.46
CA ARG A 273 -8.48 19.64 -5.65
C ARG A 273 -7.20 19.76 -6.45
N GLU A 274 -6.52 18.63 -6.60
CA GLU A 274 -5.37 18.52 -7.49
C GLU A 274 -5.63 17.51 -8.61
N ALA A 275 -5.13 17.82 -9.81
CA ALA A 275 -5.23 16.93 -10.95
C ALA A 275 -3.90 16.93 -11.70
N PHE A 276 -3.37 15.74 -11.98
CA PHE A 276 -2.13 15.54 -12.72
C PHE A 276 -2.14 14.18 -13.42
N ARG A 277 -1.05 13.84 -14.10
CA ARG A 277 -0.91 12.56 -14.78
C ARG A 277 0.25 11.78 -14.21
N LEU A 278 0.10 10.47 -14.13
CA LEU A 278 1.22 9.58 -13.80
C LEU A 278 2.36 9.77 -14.83
N PRO A 279 3.62 9.63 -14.42
CA PRO A 279 4.72 9.49 -15.38
C PRO A 279 4.54 8.24 -16.25
N ASP A 280 5.37 8.07 -17.27
CA ASP A 280 5.38 6.82 -18.06
C ASP A 280 5.65 5.64 -17.13
N PRO A 281 4.70 4.69 -16.98
CA PRO A 281 4.84 3.59 -16.06
C PRO A 281 5.72 2.45 -16.60
N ALA A 282 5.99 2.45 -17.90
CA ALA A 282 6.73 1.39 -18.59
C ALA A 282 8.23 1.43 -18.25
N LEU A 283 8.73 0.43 -17.58
CA LEU A 283 10.14 0.32 -17.21
C LEU A 283 10.78 -0.90 -17.87
N PRO A 284 11.62 -0.73 -18.90
CA PRO A 284 12.38 -1.84 -19.46
C PRO A 284 13.40 -2.36 -18.45
N VAL A 285 13.44 -3.67 -18.24
CA VAL A 285 14.40 -4.34 -17.39
C VAL A 285 15.01 -5.52 -18.12
N ARG A 286 16.34 -5.67 -18.00
CA ARG A 286 17.07 -6.84 -18.47
C ARG A 286 17.91 -7.41 -17.35
N LEU A 287 17.80 -8.71 -17.14
CA LEU A 287 18.60 -9.45 -16.18
C LEU A 287 19.43 -10.51 -16.91
N PHE A 288 20.71 -10.59 -16.59
CA PHE A 288 21.64 -11.50 -17.24
C PHE A 288 22.18 -12.52 -16.24
N ARG A 289 22.19 -13.77 -16.68
CA ARG A 289 23.03 -14.81 -16.08
C ARG A 289 24.40 -14.81 -16.76
N GLU A 290 25.29 -15.59 -16.20
CA GLU A 290 26.65 -15.74 -16.75
C GLU A 290 26.64 -16.23 -18.21
N TRP A 291 25.68 -17.03 -18.59
CA TRP A 291 25.59 -17.71 -19.90
C TRP A 291 24.39 -17.32 -20.78
N GLU A 292 23.43 -16.54 -20.26
CA GLU A 292 22.23 -16.18 -21.01
C GLU A 292 21.56 -14.88 -20.52
N THR A 293 20.69 -14.31 -21.33
CA THR A 293 19.74 -13.31 -20.87
C THR A 293 18.61 -14.02 -20.11
N ALA A 294 18.50 -13.74 -18.82
CA ALA A 294 17.50 -14.35 -17.95
C ALA A 294 16.12 -13.72 -18.08
N CYS A 295 16.08 -12.39 -18.29
CA CYS A 295 14.87 -11.62 -18.49
C CYS A 295 15.14 -10.43 -19.42
N ASN A 296 14.17 -10.06 -20.26
CA ASN A 296 14.21 -8.87 -21.11
C ASN A 296 12.77 -8.40 -21.34
N GLU A 297 12.25 -7.65 -20.38
CA GLU A 297 10.83 -7.31 -20.29
C GLU A 297 10.63 -5.81 -20.08
N VAL A 298 9.43 -5.35 -20.39
CA VAL A 298 8.90 -4.06 -19.94
C VAL A 298 7.95 -4.37 -18.79
N ILE A 299 8.31 -3.89 -17.61
CA ILE A 299 7.51 -4.10 -16.40
C ILE A 299 6.70 -2.84 -16.07
N TYR A 300 5.62 -3.03 -15.34
CA TYR A 300 4.69 -1.98 -14.93
C TYR A 300 4.58 -1.94 -13.41
N PRO A 301 4.29 -0.77 -12.81
CA PRO A 301 4.24 -0.66 -11.37
C PRO A 301 3.10 -1.49 -10.79
N ASP A 302 3.37 -2.11 -9.68
CA ASP A 302 2.41 -2.88 -8.89
C ASP A 302 2.04 -2.20 -7.57
N THR A 303 2.59 -1.02 -7.32
CA THR A 303 2.27 -0.21 -6.15
C THR A 303 2.43 1.27 -6.48
N LEU A 304 1.39 2.04 -6.20
CA LEU A 304 1.35 3.51 -6.26
C LEU A 304 1.09 4.04 -4.86
N ILE A 305 1.98 4.87 -4.33
CA ILE A 305 1.82 5.50 -3.03
C ILE A 305 1.81 7.01 -3.21
N PHE A 306 0.69 7.64 -2.87
CA PHE A 306 0.50 9.08 -2.89
C PHE A 306 0.72 9.63 -1.49
N ASP A 307 1.86 10.25 -1.22
CA ASP A 307 2.11 11.05 -0.03
C ASP A 307 1.62 12.48 -0.32
N THR A 308 0.45 12.81 0.22
CA THR A 308 -0.20 14.09 -0.10
C THR A 308 0.38 15.25 0.69
N GLU A 309 1.07 14.98 1.79
CA GLU A 309 1.77 16.00 2.58
C GLU A 309 3.12 16.36 1.99
N ALA A 310 3.91 15.35 1.62
CA ALA A 310 5.15 15.55 0.87
C ALA A 310 4.90 15.97 -0.59
N ARG A 311 3.65 15.87 -1.09
CA ARG A 311 3.25 16.10 -2.48
C ARG A 311 4.06 15.24 -3.45
N GLN A 312 4.18 13.96 -3.12
CA GLN A 312 5.03 13.02 -3.84
C GLN A 312 4.29 11.72 -4.14
N LEU A 313 4.50 11.18 -5.35
CA LEU A 313 4.08 9.85 -5.77
C LEU A 313 5.30 8.92 -5.75
N SER A 314 5.20 7.79 -5.10
CA SER A 314 6.13 6.67 -5.28
C SER A 314 5.50 5.58 -6.14
N MET A 315 6.28 5.05 -7.07
CA MET A 315 5.93 3.91 -7.92
C MET A 315 6.92 2.78 -7.66
N THR A 316 6.42 1.58 -7.39
CA THR A 316 7.25 0.39 -7.20
C THR A 316 6.99 -0.60 -8.32
N TRP A 317 8.08 -1.12 -8.90
CA TRP A 317 8.10 -2.17 -9.93
C TRP A 317 8.81 -3.39 -9.38
N ARG A 318 8.39 -4.57 -9.82
CA ARG A 318 9.06 -5.84 -9.50
C ARG A 318 9.23 -6.67 -10.75
N VAL A 319 10.37 -7.35 -10.82
CA VAL A 319 10.61 -8.43 -11.77
C VAL A 319 11.19 -9.60 -11.01
N ASP A 320 10.65 -10.76 -11.25
CA ASP A 320 11.12 -12.01 -10.67
C ASP A 320 11.58 -12.98 -11.77
N VAL A 321 12.63 -13.72 -11.49
CA VAL A 321 13.21 -14.68 -12.43
C VAL A 321 13.60 -15.94 -11.67
N PRO A 322 13.17 -17.15 -12.13
CA PRO A 322 13.51 -18.40 -11.47
C PRO A 322 15.03 -18.59 -11.37
N ILE A 323 15.51 -19.00 -10.20
CA ILE A 323 16.91 -19.38 -9.99
C ILE A 323 17.12 -20.80 -10.53
N LYS A 324 18.16 -20.98 -11.36
CA LYS A 324 18.48 -22.31 -11.95
C LYS A 324 19.54 -23.07 -11.17
N ARG A 325 20.51 -22.37 -10.60
CA ARG A 325 21.65 -22.98 -9.89
C ARG A 325 21.90 -22.33 -8.55
N SER A 326 22.01 -21.00 -8.53
CA SER A 326 22.30 -20.23 -7.32
C SER A 326 21.98 -18.76 -7.57
N VAL A 327 21.72 -18.01 -6.52
CA VAL A 327 21.50 -16.55 -6.58
C VAL A 327 22.70 -15.81 -7.21
N THR A 328 23.90 -16.36 -7.14
CA THR A 328 25.12 -15.77 -7.70
C THR A 328 25.23 -15.89 -9.23
N GLU A 329 24.35 -16.65 -9.88
CA GLU A 329 24.31 -16.77 -11.34
C GLU A 329 23.96 -15.46 -12.05
N PHE A 330 23.28 -14.53 -11.35
CA PHE A 330 22.90 -13.23 -11.91
C PHE A 330 24.09 -12.25 -11.88
N THR A 331 24.57 -11.87 -13.05
CA THR A 331 25.79 -11.07 -13.20
C THR A 331 25.52 -9.59 -13.42
N GLU A 332 24.49 -9.26 -14.18
CA GLU A 332 24.13 -7.88 -14.52
C GLU A 332 22.61 -7.67 -14.49
N CYS A 333 22.20 -6.46 -14.09
CA CYS A 333 20.83 -5.96 -14.20
C CYS A 333 20.84 -4.59 -14.89
N TRP A 334 20.00 -4.41 -15.92
CA TRP A 334 19.82 -3.14 -16.60
C TRP A 334 18.42 -2.62 -16.32
N ILE A 335 18.35 -1.45 -15.69
CA ILE A 335 17.11 -0.74 -15.37
C ILE A 335 16.98 0.46 -16.30
N GLY A 336 15.87 0.53 -17.04
CA GLY A 336 15.65 1.52 -18.09
C GLY A 336 16.32 1.13 -19.42
N ARG A 337 16.12 1.96 -20.45
CA ARG A 337 16.71 1.71 -21.78
C ARG A 337 18.20 2.00 -21.76
N PRO A 338 19.06 1.01 -21.99
CA PRO A 338 20.49 1.24 -22.05
C PRO A 338 20.87 2.10 -23.27
N ARG A 339 22.03 2.78 -23.19
CA ARG A 339 22.59 3.49 -24.35
C ARG A 339 22.92 2.48 -25.46
N GLY A 340 22.64 2.82 -26.72
CA GLY A 340 22.84 1.93 -27.87
C GLY A 340 24.29 1.41 -28.02
N GLY A 341 25.29 2.18 -27.54
CA GLY A 341 26.67 1.74 -27.47
C GLY A 341 26.91 0.57 -26.51
N LEU A 342 26.22 0.54 -25.37
CA LEU A 342 26.31 -0.53 -24.40
C LEU A 342 25.71 -1.84 -24.94
N ILE A 343 24.56 -1.74 -25.62
CA ILE A 343 23.93 -2.90 -26.28
C ILE A 343 24.89 -3.50 -27.30
N ARG A 344 25.41 -2.69 -28.24
CA ARG A 344 26.35 -3.16 -29.27
C ARG A 344 27.65 -3.75 -28.70
N ALA A 345 28.13 -3.17 -27.61
CA ALA A 345 29.31 -3.69 -26.95
C ALA A 345 29.11 -5.08 -26.33
N LYS A 346 27.96 -5.27 -25.68
CA LYS A 346 27.55 -6.57 -25.09
C LYS A 346 27.35 -7.63 -26.17
N GLU A 347 26.66 -7.28 -27.25
CA GLU A 347 26.46 -8.16 -28.41
C GLU A 347 27.78 -8.56 -29.08
N ALA A 348 28.79 -7.67 -29.05
CA ALA A 348 30.11 -7.91 -29.54
C ALA A 348 31.06 -8.61 -28.52
N GLY A 349 30.52 -9.09 -27.38
CA GLY A 349 31.31 -9.74 -26.32
C GLY A 349 32.32 -8.83 -25.61
N LYS A 350 32.17 -7.49 -25.74
CA LYS A 350 33.07 -6.52 -25.08
C LYS A 350 32.64 -6.29 -23.64
N SER A 351 33.60 -6.35 -22.72
CA SER A 351 33.38 -6.02 -21.31
C SER A 351 33.54 -4.53 -21.07
N TYR A 352 32.49 -3.86 -20.56
CA TYR A 352 32.55 -2.48 -20.10
C TYR A 352 32.83 -2.45 -18.59
N MET A 353 34.06 -2.11 -18.24
CA MET A 353 34.46 -2.13 -16.83
C MET A 353 34.41 -0.76 -16.14
N SER A 354 34.46 0.34 -16.85
CA SER A 354 34.81 1.62 -16.22
C SER A 354 33.77 2.74 -16.23
N LEU A 355 32.69 2.62 -16.97
CA LEU A 355 31.75 3.74 -17.10
C LEU A 355 30.56 3.69 -16.14
N ALA A 356 30.33 2.59 -15.45
CA ALA A 356 29.22 2.43 -14.53
C ALA A 356 29.50 2.90 -13.09
N ALA A 357 30.75 3.22 -12.78
CA ALA A 357 31.14 3.69 -11.45
C ALA A 357 31.24 5.21 -11.35
N SER A 358 30.94 5.94 -12.40
CA SER A 358 31.15 7.39 -12.49
C SER A 358 29.91 8.19 -12.94
N GLU A 359 28.72 7.56 -13.00
CA GLU A 359 27.48 8.29 -13.31
C GLU A 359 26.35 7.95 -12.37
#